data_71a219469fc6c220f10c8810080ac742
#
_entry.id   71a219469fc6c220f10c8810080ac742
#
_cell.length_a   1.000
_cell.length_b   1.000
_cell.length_c   1.000
_cell.angle_alpha   90.00
_cell.angle_beta   90.00
_cell.angle_gamma   90.00
#
_symmetry.space_group_name_H-M   'P 1'
#
loop_
_entity.id
_entity.type
_entity.pdbx_description
1 polymer ?
#
loop_
_entity_poly.entity_id
_entity_poly.type
_entity_poly.pdbx_seq_one_letter_code
_entity_poly.pdbx_strand_id
1 'polypeptide(L)'
;MVQRITIAPQGPEFSRFVMGYWRLMDWNMSARQLVSFIEEHLDLGVTTVDHADIYGGYQCEAAFGEALKLAPHLRERMEIVSKCGIATTACEENVIGHYITDRDHIIKSAEQSLINLATDHLDLLLIHRPDPLMDADEVADAFKHLHQSGKVRHFGVSNLHLRNLRCCNHACHLLLPLIRWKYPRCISRYCWMARSTNCNNCVFVRWRGPALVVVVCLMMIISSRCVMNWLWWQRS
;
A
#
# COMPACT_ATOMS: atom_id res chain seq x y z
N MET A 1 -18.14 -5.95 -12.23
CA MET A 1 -17.54 -5.99 -10.87
C MET A 1 -16.06 -6.34 -11.00
N VAL A 2 -15.18 -5.63 -10.33
CA VAL A 2 -13.72 -5.91 -10.36
C VAL A 2 -13.46 -7.26 -9.67
N GLN A 3 -12.59 -8.09 -10.29
CA GLN A 3 -12.21 -9.39 -9.75
C GLN A 3 -11.40 -9.21 -8.45
N ARG A 4 -11.66 -10.03 -7.43
CA ARG A 4 -10.82 -10.14 -6.24
C ARG A 4 -9.71 -11.19 -6.45
N ILE A 5 -8.58 -10.98 -5.82
CA ILE A 5 -7.39 -11.83 -5.96
C ILE A 5 -6.86 -12.17 -4.57
N THR A 6 -6.72 -13.45 -4.26
CA THR A 6 -5.98 -13.91 -3.09
C THR A 6 -4.49 -13.70 -3.31
N ILE A 7 -3.84 -12.88 -2.49
CA ILE A 7 -2.45 -12.46 -2.69
C ILE A 7 -1.47 -13.58 -2.36
N ALA A 8 -1.78 -14.43 -1.39
CA ALA A 8 -0.96 -15.57 -0.99
C ALA A 8 -1.86 -16.72 -0.52
N PRO A 9 -1.39 -17.97 -0.52
CA PRO A 9 -2.12 -19.08 0.12
C PRO A 9 -2.45 -18.68 1.56
N GLN A 10 -3.74 -18.66 1.92
CA GLN A 10 -4.24 -18.19 3.22
C GLN A 10 -4.00 -16.68 3.51
N GLY A 11 -3.61 -15.91 2.51
CA GLY A 11 -3.42 -14.47 2.60
C GLY A 11 -4.70 -13.67 2.35
N PRO A 12 -4.61 -12.34 2.43
CA PRO A 12 -5.75 -11.46 2.21
C PRO A 12 -6.23 -11.52 0.76
N GLU A 13 -7.54 -11.28 0.60
CA GLU A 13 -8.13 -11.03 -0.70
C GLU A 13 -8.19 -9.52 -0.96
N PHE A 14 -7.62 -9.10 -2.07
CA PHE A 14 -7.62 -7.70 -2.50
C PHE A 14 -8.35 -7.54 -3.84
N SER A 15 -8.87 -6.37 -4.11
CA SER A 15 -9.35 -6.05 -5.45
C SER A 15 -8.19 -6.05 -6.45
N ARG A 16 -8.45 -6.54 -7.67
CA ARG A 16 -7.42 -6.63 -8.73
C ARG A 16 -6.82 -5.27 -9.10
N PHE A 17 -7.61 -4.22 -8.99
CA PHE A 17 -7.16 -2.84 -9.12
C PHE A 17 -7.12 -2.23 -7.72
N VAL A 18 -6.12 -1.40 -7.47
CA VAL A 18 -5.91 -0.75 -6.20
C VAL A 18 -5.91 0.75 -6.41
N MET A 19 -6.66 1.46 -5.58
CA MET A 19 -6.69 2.90 -5.60
C MET A 19 -5.51 3.47 -4.81
N GLY A 20 -4.60 4.18 -5.49
CA GLY A 20 -3.43 4.81 -4.85
C GLY A 20 -3.70 6.26 -4.49
N TYR A 21 -3.38 6.62 -3.25
CA TYR A 21 -3.61 7.96 -2.70
C TYR A 21 -2.32 8.80 -2.55
N TRP A 22 -1.25 8.43 -3.23
CA TRP A 22 0.02 9.17 -3.19
C TRP A 22 -0.12 10.66 -3.54
N ARG A 23 -1.03 10.99 -4.48
CA ARG A 23 -1.25 12.38 -4.94
C ARG A 23 -2.55 12.98 -4.41
N LEU A 24 -3.07 12.48 -3.31
CA LEU A 24 -4.33 12.96 -2.74
C LEU A 24 -4.32 14.48 -2.52
N MET A 25 -3.19 15.02 -2.04
CA MET A 25 -3.06 16.46 -1.79
C MET A 25 -3.12 17.29 -3.07
N ASP A 26 -2.68 16.75 -4.22
CA ASP A 26 -2.73 17.44 -5.52
C ASP A 26 -4.18 17.54 -6.06
N TRP A 27 -5.09 16.70 -5.58
CA TRP A 27 -6.48 16.68 -6.08
C TRP A 27 -7.34 17.82 -5.52
N ASN A 28 -6.90 18.46 -4.44
CA ASN A 28 -7.57 19.57 -3.77
C ASN A 28 -9.05 19.27 -3.46
N MET A 29 -9.37 18.03 -3.10
CA MET A 29 -10.70 17.59 -2.74
C MET A 29 -10.99 17.94 -1.27
N SER A 30 -12.22 18.46 -1.03
CA SER A 30 -12.74 18.51 0.34
C SER A 30 -13.02 17.09 0.85
N ALA A 31 -13.09 16.92 2.18
CA ALA A 31 -13.39 15.62 2.78
C ALA A 31 -14.71 15.01 2.25
N ARG A 32 -15.74 15.82 2.01
CA ARG A 32 -17.01 15.36 1.43
C ARG A 32 -16.87 14.87 -0.02
N GLN A 33 -16.10 15.58 -0.84
CA GLN A 33 -15.81 15.14 -2.21
C GLN A 33 -15.00 13.85 -2.22
N LEU A 34 -14.07 13.70 -1.26
CA LEU A 34 -13.30 12.49 -1.11
C LEU A 34 -14.18 11.31 -0.67
N VAL A 35 -15.17 11.50 0.21
CA VAL A 35 -16.18 10.48 0.53
C VAL A 35 -16.88 9.99 -0.72
N SER A 36 -17.44 10.90 -1.54
CA SER A 36 -18.11 10.52 -2.78
C SER A 36 -17.18 9.77 -3.75
N PHE A 37 -15.93 10.20 -3.86
CA PHE A 37 -14.91 9.51 -4.69
C PHE A 37 -14.60 8.10 -4.17
N ILE A 38 -14.52 7.93 -2.85
CA ILE A 38 -14.31 6.62 -2.22
C ILE A 38 -15.52 5.71 -2.51
N GLU A 39 -16.74 6.20 -2.33
CA GLU A 39 -17.96 5.45 -2.63
C GLU A 39 -17.99 4.99 -4.09
N GLU A 40 -17.69 5.87 -5.04
CA GLU A 40 -17.66 5.55 -6.47
C GLU A 40 -16.69 4.41 -6.80
N HIS A 41 -15.45 4.44 -6.31
CA HIS A 41 -14.51 3.36 -6.61
C HIS A 41 -14.85 2.05 -5.88
N LEU A 42 -15.44 2.12 -4.66
CA LEU A 42 -15.94 0.94 -3.94
C LEU A 42 -17.10 0.28 -4.69
N ASP A 43 -18.03 1.07 -5.22
CA ASP A 43 -19.17 0.58 -6.01
C ASP A 43 -18.72 -0.10 -7.32
N LEU A 44 -17.61 0.34 -7.89
CA LEU A 44 -16.94 -0.34 -9.00
C LEU A 44 -16.25 -1.65 -8.61
N GLY A 45 -16.13 -1.93 -7.32
CA GLY A 45 -15.42 -3.10 -6.76
C GLY A 45 -13.91 -2.88 -6.62
N VAL A 46 -13.42 -1.64 -6.65
CA VAL A 46 -12.04 -1.29 -6.31
C VAL A 46 -12.01 -1.01 -4.81
N THR A 47 -11.81 -2.06 -4.02
CA THR A 47 -11.93 -2.00 -2.56
C THR A 47 -10.60 -1.79 -1.85
N THR A 48 -9.48 -2.12 -2.49
CA THR A 48 -8.16 -1.97 -1.88
C THR A 48 -7.61 -0.56 -2.12
N VAL A 49 -7.15 0.10 -1.06
CA VAL A 49 -6.57 1.44 -1.08
C VAL A 49 -5.11 1.41 -0.64
N ASP A 50 -4.26 2.19 -1.31
CA ASP A 50 -2.81 2.21 -1.09
C ASP A 50 -2.37 3.57 -0.57
N HIS A 51 -1.83 3.54 0.63
CA HIS A 51 -1.25 4.67 1.35
C HIS A 51 0.23 4.44 1.66
N ALA A 52 0.88 5.42 2.21
CA ALA A 52 2.14 5.36 2.94
C ALA A 52 2.23 6.57 3.88
N ASP A 53 2.93 6.38 4.98
CA ASP A 53 3.16 7.42 5.98
C ASP A 53 3.70 8.73 5.37
N ILE A 54 4.67 8.64 4.45
CA ILE A 54 5.34 9.78 3.82
C ILE A 54 4.55 10.47 2.70
N TYR A 55 3.42 9.93 2.26
CA TYR A 55 2.69 10.48 1.11
C TYR A 55 2.17 11.90 1.38
N GLY A 56 2.32 12.77 0.37
CA GLY A 56 1.94 14.18 0.48
C GLY A 56 2.65 14.92 1.62
N GLY A 57 3.89 14.57 1.95
CA GLY A 57 4.59 15.13 3.10
C GLY A 57 3.93 14.79 4.43
N TYR A 58 3.54 13.53 4.61
CA TYR A 58 2.84 12.98 5.79
C TYR A 58 1.38 13.46 5.95
N GLN A 59 0.76 14.00 4.90
CA GLN A 59 -0.60 14.57 5.00
C GLN A 59 -1.69 13.70 4.35
N CYS A 60 -1.34 12.81 3.40
CA CYS A 60 -2.35 12.05 2.65
C CYS A 60 -3.18 11.11 3.55
N GLU A 61 -2.58 10.43 4.52
CA GLU A 61 -3.32 9.58 5.44
C GLU A 61 -4.30 10.37 6.30
N ALA A 62 -3.89 11.52 6.84
CA ALA A 62 -4.76 12.38 7.64
C ALA A 62 -5.93 12.93 6.82
N ALA A 63 -5.67 13.39 5.58
CA ALA A 63 -6.72 13.85 4.68
C ALA A 63 -7.72 12.74 4.34
N PHE A 64 -7.26 11.51 4.14
CA PHE A 64 -8.12 10.35 3.93
C PHE A 64 -8.92 10.00 5.19
N GLY A 65 -8.29 10.05 6.36
CA GLY A 65 -8.94 9.81 7.65
C GLY A 65 -10.06 10.80 7.96
N GLU A 66 -9.93 12.07 7.55
CA GLU A 66 -11.02 13.04 7.68
C GLU A 66 -12.27 12.61 6.86
N ALA A 67 -12.08 12.01 5.68
CA ALA A 67 -13.19 11.45 4.93
C ALA A 67 -13.81 10.23 5.64
N LEU A 68 -12.99 9.34 6.21
CA LEU A 68 -13.49 8.18 6.97
C LEU A 68 -14.22 8.59 8.25
N LYS A 69 -13.81 9.68 8.93
CA LYS A 69 -14.57 10.24 10.07
C LYS A 69 -15.97 10.72 9.68
N LEU A 70 -16.13 11.24 8.46
CA LEU A 70 -17.44 11.64 7.94
C LEU A 70 -18.31 10.45 7.53
N ALA A 71 -17.71 9.35 7.11
CA ALA A 71 -18.40 8.16 6.62
C ALA A 71 -17.73 6.86 7.16
N PRO A 72 -17.82 6.58 8.48
CA PRO A 72 -17.10 5.46 9.10
C PRO A 72 -17.47 4.08 8.53
N HIS A 73 -18.69 3.93 8.02
CA HIS A 73 -19.19 2.70 7.41
C HIS A 73 -18.39 2.27 6.17
N LEU A 74 -17.65 3.20 5.53
CA LEU A 74 -16.82 2.88 4.38
C LEU A 74 -15.61 2.01 4.75
N ARG A 75 -15.13 2.09 6.02
CA ARG A 75 -13.99 1.29 6.48
C ARG A 75 -14.20 -0.21 6.30
N GLU A 76 -15.38 -0.71 6.56
CA GLU A 76 -15.71 -2.14 6.44
C GLU A 76 -15.76 -2.64 5.00
N ARG A 77 -15.86 -1.72 4.03
CA ARG A 77 -15.94 -2.02 2.60
C ARG A 77 -14.58 -2.02 1.91
N MET A 78 -13.48 -1.75 2.62
CA MET A 78 -12.17 -1.58 2.01
C MET A 78 -11.06 -2.34 2.74
N GLU A 79 -10.01 -2.64 2.01
CA GLU A 79 -8.73 -3.08 2.56
C GLU A 79 -7.74 -1.91 2.49
N ILE A 80 -7.16 -1.55 3.64
CA ILE A 80 -6.19 -0.44 3.73
C ILE A 80 -4.77 -1.00 3.79
N VAL A 81 -3.97 -0.60 2.80
CA VAL A 81 -2.53 -0.85 2.76
C VAL A 81 -1.80 0.43 3.11
N SER A 82 -0.84 0.37 4.03
CA SER A 82 0.10 1.46 4.25
C SER A 82 1.54 0.96 4.28
N LYS A 83 2.49 1.90 4.37
CA LYS A 83 3.92 1.61 4.28
C LYS A 83 4.67 2.51 5.25
N CYS A 84 5.80 2.00 5.77
CA CYS A 84 6.72 2.72 6.65
C CYS A 84 8.18 2.42 6.30
N GLY A 85 9.11 3.05 6.99
CA GLY A 85 10.54 2.77 6.86
C GLY A 85 11.31 3.75 5.98
N ILE A 86 10.71 4.89 5.64
CA ILE A 86 11.39 6.02 5.00
C ILE A 86 11.13 7.26 5.84
N ALA A 87 12.20 7.96 6.20
CA ALA A 87 12.13 9.28 6.79
C ALA A 87 12.47 10.33 5.72
N THR A 88 11.62 11.34 5.54
CA THR A 88 11.84 12.41 4.57
C THR A 88 12.02 13.75 5.28
N THR A 89 12.64 14.69 4.60
CA THR A 89 12.84 16.09 5.10
C THR A 89 11.52 16.88 5.18
N ALA A 90 10.40 16.32 4.77
CA ALA A 90 9.08 16.93 4.99
C ALA A 90 8.66 16.90 6.48
N CYS A 91 9.26 16.03 7.28
CA CYS A 91 9.20 16.07 8.74
C CYS A 91 10.36 16.94 9.24
N GLU A 92 10.07 17.99 9.99
CA GLU A 92 11.08 18.97 10.48
C GLU A 92 12.18 18.33 11.35
N GLU A 93 11.88 17.20 11.99
CA GLU A 93 12.85 16.43 12.79
C GLU A 93 13.95 15.78 11.93
N ASN A 94 13.73 15.63 10.61
CA ASN A 94 14.64 14.93 9.72
C ASN A 94 15.51 15.91 8.92
N VAL A 95 16.77 16.01 9.25
CA VAL A 95 17.73 16.86 8.53
C VAL A 95 18.00 16.36 7.10
N ILE A 96 18.01 15.04 6.91
CA ILE A 96 18.21 14.36 5.62
C ILE A 96 17.21 13.23 5.43
N GLY A 97 16.87 12.93 4.19
CA GLY A 97 16.07 11.74 3.87
C GLY A 97 16.90 10.46 4.08
N HIS A 98 16.36 9.50 4.82
CA HIS A 98 17.04 8.24 5.12
C HIS A 98 16.03 7.09 5.27
N TYR A 99 16.55 5.86 5.33
CA TYR A 99 15.76 4.69 5.71
C TYR A 99 15.86 4.48 7.22
N ILE A 100 14.78 4.00 7.83
CA ILE A 100 14.72 3.69 9.24
C ILE A 100 13.76 2.53 9.45
N THR A 101 14.32 1.38 9.83
CA THR A 101 13.60 0.10 9.91
C THR A 101 13.82 -0.59 11.24
N ASP A 102 14.20 0.19 12.28
CA ASP A 102 14.24 -0.32 13.64
C ASP A 102 12.83 -0.62 14.17
N ARG A 103 12.78 -1.48 15.17
CA ARG A 103 11.55 -1.97 15.76
C ARG A 103 10.60 -0.83 16.20
N ASP A 104 11.13 0.12 16.94
CA ASP A 104 10.33 1.16 17.58
C ASP A 104 9.79 2.17 16.57
N HIS A 105 10.56 2.46 15.51
CA HIS A 105 10.10 3.29 14.42
C HIS A 105 8.96 2.63 13.64
N ILE A 106 9.08 1.35 13.32
CA ILE A 106 8.01 0.60 12.60
C ILE A 106 6.72 0.62 13.40
N ILE A 107 6.79 0.37 14.72
CA ILE A 107 5.62 0.39 15.60
C ILE A 107 5.01 1.79 15.65
N LYS A 108 5.83 2.81 15.92
CA LYS A 108 5.39 4.21 15.99
C LYS A 108 4.74 4.68 14.68
N SER A 109 5.37 4.36 13.54
CA SER A 109 4.83 4.73 12.22
C SER A 109 3.49 4.04 11.95
N ALA A 110 3.36 2.74 12.24
CA ALA A 110 2.10 2.04 12.08
C ALA A 110 0.98 2.62 12.97
N GLU A 111 1.28 2.91 14.23
CA GLU A 111 0.34 3.53 15.16
C GLU A 111 -0.08 4.93 14.72
N GLN A 112 0.86 5.72 14.20
CA GLN A 112 0.57 7.04 13.65
C GLN A 112 -0.31 6.94 12.39
N SER A 113 -0.06 5.97 11.51
CA SER A 113 -0.92 5.69 10.35
C SER A 113 -2.35 5.35 10.76
N LEU A 114 -2.54 4.56 11.83
CA LEU A 114 -3.88 4.25 12.35
C LEU A 114 -4.61 5.50 12.83
N ILE A 115 -3.91 6.38 13.56
CA ILE A 115 -4.47 7.66 14.02
C ILE A 115 -4.85 8.53 12.83
N ASN A 116 -3.94 8.69 11.88
CA ASN A 116 -4.12 9.53 10.70
C ASN A 116 -5.30 9.03 9.84
N LEU A 117 -5.38 7.73 9.60
CA LEU A 117 -6.42 7.09 8.80
C LEU A 117 -7.75 6.93 9.54
N ALA A 118 -7.81 7.30 10.83
CA ALA A 118 -9.00 7.13 11.68
C ALA A 118 -9.54 5.68 11.64
N THR A 119 -8.65 4.70 11.79
CA THR A 119 -8.97 3.27 11.78
C THR A 119 -8.26 2.55 12.93
N ASP A 120 -8.79 1.42 13.34
CA ASP A 120 -8.23 0.58 14.41
C ASP A 120 -7.21 -0.44 13.90
N HIS A 121 -7.21 -0.74 12.59
CA HIS A 121 -6.27 -1.68 12.00
C HIS A 121 -5.93 -1.37 10.53
N LEU A 122 -4.74 -1.82 10.11
CA LEU A 122 -4.32 -1.93 8.72
C LEU A 122 -4.51 -3.38 8.25
N ASP A 123 -4.96 -3.55 7.01
CA ASP A 123 -5.06 -4.88 6.40
C ASP A 123 -3.67 -5.38 5.95
N LEU A 124 -2.79 -4.46 5.53
CA LEU A 124 -1.41 -4.77 5.16
C LEU A 124 -0.49 -3.60 5.48
N LEU A 125 0.62 -3.88 6.16
CA LEU A 125 1.74 -2.94 6.35
C LEU A 125 2.96 -3.42 5.56
N LEU A 126 3.58 -2.52 4.80
CA LEU A 126 4.77 -2.80 4.01
C LEU A 126 5.99 -2.02 4.50
N ILE A 127 7.16 -2.66 4.53
CA ILE A 127 8.41 -1.90 4.50
C ILE A 127 8.53 -1.27 3.11
N HIS A 128 8.57 0.06 3.06
CA HIS A 128 8.37 0.83 1.83
C HIS A 128 9.47 0.62 0.79
N ARG A 129 10.73 0.52 1.26
CA ARG A 129 11.90 0.28 0.42
C ARG A 129 12.93 -0.59 1.15
N PRO A 130 13.80 -1.27 0.40
CA PRO A 130 14.92 -1.98 1.01
C PRO A 130 15.86 -1.00 1.70
N ASP A 131 16.16 -1.29 2.95
CA ASP A 131 17.19 -0.63 3.72
C ASP A 131 18.42 -1.57 3.77
N PRO A 132 19.61 -1.15 3.30
CA PRO A 132 20.81 -1.96 3.37
C PRO A 132 21.28 -2.27 4.81
N LEU A 133 20.86 -1.47 5.77
CA LEU A 133 21.22 -1.61 7.19
C LEU A 133 20.09 -2.24 8.02
N MET A 134 19.03 -2.71 7.38
CA MET A 134 17.87 -3.31 8.05
C MET A 134 18.27 -4.52 8.87
N ASP A 135 17.94 -4.50 10.16
CA ASP A 135 17.98 -5.68 11.01
C ASP A 135 16.67 -6.47 10.87
N ALA A 136 16.79 -7.70 10.40
CA ALA A 136 15.63 -8.54 10.14
C ALA A 136 14.93 -9.01 11.42
N ASP A 137 15.66 -9.14 12.52
CA ASP A 137 15.11 -9.56 13.81
C ASP A 137 14.29 -8.43 14.45
N GLU A 138 14.76 -7.19 14.35
CA GLU A 138 13.99 -6.01 14.79
C GLU A 138 12.69 -5.84 14.00
N VAL A 139 12.75 -5.99 12.68
CA VAL A 139 11.55 -5.97 11.81
C VAL A 139 10.57 -7.08 12.18
N ALA A 140 11.09 -8.29 12.45
CA ALA A 140 10.26 -9.43 12.85
C ALA A 140 9.57 -9.20 14.20
N ASP A 141 10.27 -8.63 15.15
CA ASP A 141 9.72 -8.28 16.47
C ASP A 141 8.65 -7.19 16.37
N ALA A 142 8.88 -6.15 15.55
CA ALA A 142 7.88 -5.12 15.28
C ALA A 142 6.60 -5.73 14.68
N PHE A 143 6.74 -6.58 13.66
CA PHE A 143 5.60 -7.23 13.01
C PHE A 143 4.85 -8.14 13.97
N LYS A 144 5.56 -8.92 14.78
CA LYS A 144 4.95 -9.76 15.81
C LYS A 144 4.14 -8.94 16.82
N HIS A 145 4.71 -7.83 17.30
CA HIS A 145 4.02 -6.92 18.23
C HIS A 145 2.74 -6.35 17.63
N LEU A 146 2.82 -5.81 16.41
CA LEU A 146 1.69 -5.20 15.71
C LEU A 146 0.59 -6.22 15.36
N HIS A 147 0.98 -7.47 15.03
CA HIS A 147 0.04 -8.54 14.78
C HIS A 147 -0.67 -8.99 16.06
N GLN A 148 0.07 -9.21 17.14
CA GLN A 148 -0.48 -9.64 18.43
C GLN A 148 -1.42 -8.60 19.04
N SER A 149 -1.15 -7.31 18.81
CA SER A 149 -2.02 -6.20 19.24
C SER A 149 -3.24 -5.99 18.33
N GLY A 150 -3.38 -6.75 17.23
CA GLY A 150 -4.48 -6.62 16.28
C GLY A 150 -4.40 -5.37 15.38
N LYS A 151 -3.35 -4.58 15.49
CA LYS A 151 -3.19 -3.31 14.75
C LYS A 151 -2.88 -3.51 13.27
N VAL A 152 -2.25 -4.62 12.91
CA VAL A 152 -1.93 -4.97 11.52
C VAL A 152 -2.23 -6.44 11.29
N ARG A 153 -2.99 -6.73 10.23
CA ARG A 153 -3.40 -8.11 9.90
C ARG A 153 -2.32 -8.87 9.14
N HIS A 154 -1.68 -8.19 8.17
CA HIS A 154 -0.68 -8.81 7.28
C HIS A 154 0.51 -7.88 7.09
N PHE A 155 1.65 -8.48 6.74
CA PHE A 155 2.91 -7.75 6.56
C PHE A 155 3.57 -8.13 5.26
N GLY A 156 4.38 -7.19 4.73
CA GLY A 156 5.15 -7.42 3.53
C GLY A 156 6.24 -6.39 3.30
N VAL A 157 6.81 -6.45 2.13
CA VAL A 157 7.90 -5.56 1.71
C VAL A 157 7.62 -5.05 0.30
N SER A 158 7.99 -3.82 0.04
CA SER A 158 7.87 -3.17 -1.26
C SER A 158 9.26 -2.93 -1.85
N ASN A 159 9.43 -3.18 -3.17
CA ASN A 159 10.68 -2.93 -3.89
C ASN A 159 11.90 -3.72 -3.39
N LEU A 160 11.73 -4.78 -2.61
CA LEU A 160 12.83 -5.57 -2.05
C LEU A 160 13.34 -6.62 -3.06
N HIS A 161 14.66 -6.73 -3.20
CA HIS A 161 15.27 -7.80 -4.00
C HIS A 161 15.18 -9.16 -3.27
N LEU A 162 14.97 -10.25 -4.01
CA LEU A 162 14.85 -11.62 -3.46
C LEU A 162 16.00 -12.04 -2.53
N ARG A 163 17.20 -11.48 -2.70
CA ARG A 163 18.34 -11.78 -1.82
C ARG A 163 18.12 -11.25 -0.41
N ASN A 164 17.59 -10.05 -0.27
CA ASN A 164 17.33 -9.40 1.02
C ASN A 164 16.11 -10.02 1.72
N LEU A 165 15.18 -10.59 0.94
CA LEU A 165 14.03 -11.32 1.47
C LEU A 165 14.42 -12.60 2.22
N ARG A 166 15.55 -13.23 1.88
CA ARG A 166 16.00 -14.43 2.57
C ARG A 166 16.38 -14.16 4.02
N CYS A 167 16.96 -12.99 4.31
CA CYS A 167 17.25 -12.57 5.68
C CYS A 167 15.96 -12.36 6.46
N CYS A 168 15.01 -11.58 5.91
CA CYS A 168 13.71 -11.36 6.54
C CYS A 168 12.91 -12.67 6.74
N ASN A 169 12.98 -13.62 5.78
CA ASN A 169 12.33 -14.91 5.90
C ASN A 169 12.91 -15.79 6.99
N HIS A 170 14.21 -15.67 7.28
CA HIS A 170 14.84 -16.47 8.33
C HIS A 170 14.42 -15.97 9.72
N ALA A 171 14.37 -14.66 9.89
CA ALA A 171 13.95 -14.03 11.14
C ALA A 171 12.42 -14.09 11.35
N CYS A 172 11.64 -14.05 10.26
CA CYS A 172 10.18 -13.96 10.30
C CYS A 172 9.47 -15.29 10.01
N HIS A 173 10.02 -16.43 10.38
CA HIS A 173 9.42 -17.76 10.12
C HIS A 173 7.95 -17.92 10.53
N LEU A 174 7.46 -17.07 11.40
CA LEU A 174 6.06 -17.10 11.90
C LEU A 174 5.11 -16.15 11.16
N LEU A 175 5.61 -15.13 10.45
CA LEU A 175 4.75 -14.05 9.93
C LEU A 175 4.82 -13.86 8.41
N LEU A 176 5.88 -14.33 7.76
CA LEU A 176 6.08 -14.22 6.31
C LEU A 176 5.65 -15.43 5.45
N PRO A 177 5.01 -16.50 5.93
CA PRO A 177 4.41 -17.45 5.00
C PRO A 177 3.34 -16.78 4.12
N LEU A 178 2.90 -15.57 4.47
CA LEU A 178 1.78 -14.90 3.84
C LEU A 178 2.14 -14.07 2.60
N ILE A 179 3.40 -13.59 2.47
CA ILE A 179 3.80 -12.82 1.28
C ILE A 179 5.15 -13.28 0.77
N ARG A 180 5.16 -14.33 -0.03
CA ARG A 180 6.35 -14.92 -0.64
C ARG A 180 6.47 -14.44 -2.10
N TRP A 181 7.52 -13.67 -2.41
CA TRP A 181 7.76 -13.10 -3.73
C TRP A 181 8.39 -14.05 -4.73
N LYS A 182 7.84 -14.12 -5.92
CA LYS A 182 8.54 -14.60 -7.11
C LYS A 182 8.48 -13.52 -8.20
N TYR A 183 9.62 -12.95 -8.52
CA TYR A 183 9.76 -12.00 -9.61
C TYR A 183 9.73 -12.76 -10.94
N PRO A 184 8.81 -12.55 -11.87
CA PRO A 184 9.00 -12.97 -13.25
C PRO A 184 9.82 -11.89 -13.96
N ARG A 185 10.74 -12.31 -14.80
CA ARG A 185 11.58 -11.47 -15.68
C ARG A 185 10.80 -10.50 -16.62
N CYS A 186 9.52 -10.33 -16.42
CA CYS A 186 8.61 -9.60 -17.29
C CYS A 186 8.45 -8.10 -17.02
N ILE A 187 9.01 -7.55 -15.95
CA ILE A 187 8.83 -6.10 -15.65
C ILE A 187 9.49 -5.21 -16.69
N SER A 188 10.57 -5.64 -17.33
CA SER A 188 11.25 -4.82 -18.35
C SER A 188 10.43 -4.59 -19.62
N ARG A 189 9.55 -5.52 -20.02
CA ARG A 189 8.72 -5.37 -21.23
C ARG A 189 7.47 -4.53 -21.00
N TYR A 190 6.86 -4.58 -19.81
CA TYR A 190 5.62 -3.84 -19.52
C TYR A 190 5.86 -2.41 -19.05
N CYS A 191 7.00 -2.13 -18.44
CA CYS A 191 7.44 -0.76 -18.18
C CYS A 191 7.64 0.06 -19.48
N TRP A 192 7.92 -0.62 -20.59
CA TRP A 192 8.05 0.00 -21.91
C TRP A 192 6.70 0.38 -22.54
N MET A 193 5.66 -0.43 -22.35
CA MET A 193 4.30 -0.09 -22.81
C MET A 193 3.68 1.09 -22.06
N ALA A 194 3.96 1.24 -20.76
CA ALA A 194 3.51 2.39 -19.98
C ALA A 194 4.15 3.71 -20.47
N ARG A 195 5.34 3.67 -21.06
CA ARG A 195 5.99 4.84 -21.66
C ARG A 195 5.35 5.29 -22.98
N SER A 196 4.73 4.39 -23.74
CA SER A 196 4.17 4.70 -25.05
C SER A 196 2.77 5.31 -25.01
N THR A 197 2.08 5.28 -23.88
CA THR A 197 0.69 5.76 -23.75
C THR A 197 0.55 7.09 -23.01
N ASN A 198 1.62 7.82 -22.73
CA ASN A 198 1.63 9.06 -21.93
C ASN A 198 0.89 8.96 -20.57
N CYS A 199 0.63 7.76 -20.10
CA CYS A 199 0.04 7.49 -18.81
C CYS A 199 1.16 7.03 -17.89
N ASN A 200 1.94 7.97 -17.33
CA ASN A 200 3.13 7.71 -16.52
C ASN A 200 2.87 6.91 -15.23
N ASN A 201 1.67 6.43 -14.99
CA ASN A 201 1.27 5.97 -13.68
C ASN A 201 0.35 4.73 -13.65
N CYS A 202 0.20 3.99 -14.76
CA CYS A 202 -0.57 2.74 -14.75
C CYS A 202 0.35 1.52 -14.78
N VAL A 203 0.49 0.83 -13.67
CA VAL A 203 1.17 -0.47 -13.63
C VAL A 203 0.11 -1.56 -13.58
N PHE A 204 -0.03 -2.32 -14.68
CA PHE A 204 -0.89 -3.50 -14.72
C PHE A 204 -0.12 -4.71 -14.23
N VAL A 205 -0.59 -5.36 -13.18
CA VAL A 205 -0.06 -6.65 -12.76
C VAL A 205 -0.83 -7.75 -13.48
N ARG A 206 -0.21 -8.37 -14.50
CA ARG A 206 -0.76 -9.57 -15.17
C ARG A 206 -0.13 -10.81 -14.59
N TRP A 207 -0.95 -11.69 -14.08
CA TRP A 207 -0.56 -12.93 -13.44
C TRP A 207 -0.64 -14.15 -14.39
N ARG A 208 0.40 -15.01 -14.40
CA ARG A 208 0.35 -16.39 -14.94
C ARG A 208 1.31 -17.28 -14.17
N GLY A 209 0.78 -18.31 -13.48
CA GLY A 209 1.56 -19.43 -12.94
C GLY A 209 1.35 -19.77 -11.44
N PRO A 210 1.70 -20.98 -11.01
CA PRO A 210 1.42 -21.47 -9.67
C PRO A 210 2.38 -20.89 -8.63
N ALA A 211 1.86 -20.62 -7.46
CA ALA A 211 2.54 -20.12 -6.26
C ALA A 211 3.27 -18.79 -6.47
N LEU A 212 2.58 -17.71 -6.24
CA LEU A 212 3.08 -16.38 -6.43
C LEU A 212 2.80 -15.49 -5.27
N VAL A 213 3.76 -14.75 -5.05
CA VAL A 213 3.84 -13.61 -4.22
C VAL A 213 3.62 -12.40 -5.05
N VAL A 214 2.72 -11.61 -4.67
CA VAL A 214 2.52 -10.31 -5.27
C VAL A 214 3.30 -9.29 -4.48
N VAL A 215 4.37 -8.76 -5.08
CA VAL A 215 4.67 -7.40 -4.80
C VAL A 215 3.58 -6.63 -5.45
N VAL A 216 2.75 -6.17 -4.64
CA VAL A 216 1.99 -5.04 -5.03
C VAL A 216 2.99 -3.89 -5.07
N CYS A 217 3.71 -3.78 -6.21
CA CYS A 217 4.22 -2.48 -6.57
C CYS A 217 2.96 -1.71 -6.95
N LEU A 218 2.21 -1.40 -5.91
CA LEU A 218 0.94 -0.70 -5.92
C LEU A 218 1.22 0.77 -6.16
N MET A 219 1.81 1.07 -7.30
CA MET A 219 1.77 2.40 -7.86
C MET A 219 0.80 2.40 -9.04
N MET A 220 -0.45 2.11 -8.78
CA MET A 220 -1.49 2.59 -9.67
C MET A 220 -1.94 3.95 -9.17
N ILE A 221 -1.30 4.97 -9.67
CA ILE A 221 -1.85 6.31 -9.64
C ILE A 221 -2.88 6.37 -10.75
N ILE A 222 -4.10 6.05 -10.42
CA ILE A 222 -5.21 6.47 -11.24
C ILE A 222 -5.41 7.95 -10.91
N SER A 223 -4.98 8.83 -11.80
CA SER A 223 -5.35 10.24 -11.66
C SER A 223 -6.88 10.34 -11.80
N SER A 224 -7.50 11.30 -11.13
CA SER A 224 -8.94 11.56 -11.27
C SER A 224 -9.40 11.65 -12.73
N ARG A 225 -8.54 12.10 -13.66
CA ARG A 225 -8.80 12.09 -15.12
C ARG A 225 -8.85 10.68 -15.71
N CYS A 226 -8.09 9.70 -15.21
CA CYS A 226 -8.14 8.33 -15.73
C CYS A 226 -9.42 7.60 -15.27
N VAL A 227 -9.91 7.85 -14.07
CA VAL A 227 -11.18 7.29 -13.59
C VAL A 227 -12.34 7.85 -14.40
N MET A 228 -12.37 9.15 -14.66
CA MET A 228 -13.40 9.79 -15.47
C MET A 228 -13.42 9.26 -16.91
N ASN A 229 -12.27 9.07 -17.55
CA ASN A 229 -12.18 8.49 -18.88
C ASN A 229 -12.56 7.00 -18.92
N TRP A 230 -12.27 6.24 -17.87
CA TRP A 230 -12.62 4.83 -17.79
C TRP A 230 -14.12 4.65 -17.54
N LEU A 231 -14.75 5.49 -16.71
CA LEU A 231 -16.20 5.55 -16.51
C LEU A 231 -16.96 5.94 -17.79
N TRP A 232 -16.38 6.82 -18.60
CA TRP A 232 -16.95 7.19 -19.89
C TRP A 232 -16.91 6.01 -20.89
N TRP A 233 -15.84 5.24 -20.89
CA TRP A 233 -15.67 4.08 -21.81
C TRP A 233 -16.59 2.89 -21.45
N GLN A 234 -17.02 2.75 -20.21
CA GLN A 234 -17.99 1.72 -19.81
C GLN A 234 -19.43 2.09 -20.11
N ARG A 235 -19.73 3.37 -20.39
CA ARG A 235 -21.08 3.86 -20.75
C ARG A 235 -21.30 4.03 -22.24
N SER A 236 -20.27 3.85 -23.06
CA SER A 236 -20.31 3.79 -24.52
C SER A 236 -20.17 2.35 -25.02
#